data_85ed792eab5241c4aee713b6fd98c1da
#
_entry.id   85ed792eab5241c4aee713b6fd98c1da
#
_cell.length_a   1.000
_cell.length_b   1.000
_cell.length_c   1.000
_cell.angle_alpha   90.00
_cell.angle_beta   90.00
_cell.angle_gamma   90.00
#
_symmetry.space_group_name_H-M   'P 1'
#
loop_
_entity.id
_entity.type
_entity.pdbx_description
1 polymer ?
#
loop_
_entity_poly.entity_id
_entity_poly.type
_entity_poly.pdbx_seq_one_letter_code
_entity_poly.pdbx_strand_id
1 'polypeptide(L)'
;VNIKLKGTTTGVISDIDGNYSIEVDSRKSILIFSYIGYKTREVPVEDLGVINVKLTSDNELLDEVVIVGSGTQKKVSVTGAISSVKGAALKAPSSSLTSSLAGRLAGVMVNTTSGEPGSASEFYIRGISTFGGRKTPLILLDDVEISSTDLNNIPAETIESFSILKDASATAIYGSRGANGVMLVTTKSGQENTKTQINVTVENSFQSMMNFPKFVDGATWMELYNEGQRNRGATSLMYSQERIDNTRNKVNPYVYPDVNWRDLLFKDMAMSQRANVNLQGGGSRVSYYMSLNVNHDSGLLDSPQIYSFNNNINNLSYNFQNNLQVKVTPTTKIRLNMNAQIQNRKGPNYKTQDLFIMTHTANPIFFPATLPAQKGDKHMRFGNAILSNATLRTNPYAHMASSFKQVDENMMHTTMRIDQTLDFVTKGLSANALIHFKNTSSQAFTRSIEPYYYRITKWTPGTDQYDMERLGTS
;
A
#
# COMPACT_ATOMS: atom_id res chain seq x y z
N VAL A 1 23.79 27.18 27.75
CA VAL A 1 23.50 27.72 26.41
C VAL A 1 24.76 27.55 25.56
N ASN A 2 24.60 27.09 24.33
CA ASN A 2 25.69 27.01 23.36
C ASN A 2 25.70 28.31 22.53
N ILE A 3 26.82 28.99 22.48
CA ILE A 3 26.99 30.25 21.77
C ILE A 3 28.04 30.04 20.66
N LYS A 4 27.68 30.24 19.42
CA LYS A 4 28.55 29.99 18.25
C LYS A 4 28.64 31.20 17.34
N LEU A 5 29.83 31.48 16.83
CA LEU A 5 30.04 32.53 15.82
C LEU A 5 29.57 31.98 14.45
N LYS A 6 28.63 32.69 13.81
CA LYS A 6 28.03 32.31 12.53
C LYS A 6 29.08 32.17 11.44
N GLY A 7 29.08 31.08 10.74
CA GLY A 7 30.02 30.80 9.64
C GLY A 7 31.39 30.29 10.08
N THR A 8 31.60 30.04 11.38
CA THR A 8 32.88 29.50 11.91
C THR A 8 32.66 28.26 12.77
N THR A 9 33.75 27.63 13.18
CA THR A 9 33.75 26.53 14.16
C THR A 9 33.91 27.03 15.59
N THR A 10 34.14 28.36 15.79
CA THR A 10 34.34 28.95 17.10
C THR A 10 33.04 29.05 17.88
N GLY A 11 33.05 28.52 19.10
CA GLY A 11 31.87 28.56 19.99
C GLY A 11 32.28 28.32 21.43
N VAL A 12 31.45 28.79 22.35
CA VAL A 12 31.62 28.66 23.81
C VAL A 12 30.28 28.18 24.42
N ILE A 13 30.35 27.69 25.66
CA ILE A 13 29.17 27.30 26.43
C ILE A 13 29.08 28.27 27.62
N SER A 14 27.86 28.77 27.93
CA SER A 14 27.64 29.57 29.11
C SER A 14 27.86 28.76 30.40
N ASP A 15 28.33 29.43 31.45
CA ASP A 15 28.40 28.86 32.80
C ASP A 15 27.00 28.65 33.42
N ILE A 16 26.95 28.20 34.67
CA ILE A 16 25.70 27.90 35.41
C ILE A 16 24.89 29.20 35.69
N ASP A 17 25.54 30.34 35.77
CA ASP A 17 24.91 31.63 35.98
C ASP A 17 24.51 32.32 34.68
N GLY A 18 24.82 31.70 33.53
CA GLY A 18 24.49 32.20 32.20
C GLY A 18 25.55 33.12 31.58
N ASN A 19 26.70 33.33 32.25
CA ASN A 19 27.77 34.15 31.73
C ASN A 19 28.57 33.43 30.65
N TYR A 20 29.05 34.17 29.68
CA TYR A 20 29.89 33.64 28.59
C TYR A 20 30.89 34.72 28.13
N SER A 21 32.00 34.32 27.54
CA SER A 21 32.96 35.19 26.89
C SER A 21 33.38 34.57 25.58
N ILE A 22 33.29 35.29 24.48
CA ILE A 22 33.67 34.84 23.15
C ILE A 22 34.40 35.94 22.39
N GLU A 23 35.55 35.62 21.80
CA GLU A 23 36.27 36.56 20.95
C GLU A 23 35.64 36.57 19.55
N VAL A 24 35.52 37.79 18.99
CA VAL A 24 34.93 38.00 17.66
C VAL A 24 35.83 38.87 16.82
N ASP A 25 36.06 38.44 15.58
CA ASP A 25 37.00 39.12 14.67
C ASP A 25 36.43 40.42 14.06
N SER A 26 35.12 40.63 14.13
CA SER A 26 34.48 41.79 13.48
C SER A 26 33.20 42.18 14.20
N ARG A 27 32.95 43.51 14.25
CA ARG A 27 31.69 44.10 14.73
C ARG A 27 30.46 43.68 13.94
N LYS A 28 30.63 43.20 12.70
CA LYS A 28 29.57 42.65 11.84
C LYS A 28 29.27 41.18 12.11
N SER A 29 29.97 40.56 13.06
CA SER A 29 29.77 39.16 13.41
C SER A 29 28.39 38.91 14.02
N ILE A 30 27.84 37.75 13.80
CA ILE A 30 26.53 37.31 14.34
C ILE A 30 26.80 36.13 15.29
N LEU A 31 26.29 36.22 16.51
CA LEU A 31 26.32 35.15 17.47
C LEU A 31 25.02 34.35 17.39
N ILE A 32 25.13 33.00 17.37
CA ILE A 32 24.01 32.05 17.37
C ILE A 32 23.93 31.46 18.77
N PHE A 33 22.82 31.73 19.45
CA PHE A 33 22.51 31.15 20.78
C PHE A 33 21.55 29.97 20.59
N SER A 34 21.94 28.81 21.10
CA SER A 34 21.11 27.60 21.05
C SER A 34 21.11 26.86 22.37
N TYR A 35 19.97 26.31 22.74
CA TYR A 35 19.79 25.47 23.93
C TYR A 35 18.66 24.47 23.68
N ILE A 36 18.77 23.26 24.17
CA ILE A 36 17.76 22.22 23.99
C ILE A 36 16.43 22.69 24.58
N GLY A 37 15.36 22.69 23.80
CA GLY A 37 14.03 23.14 24.19
C GLY A 37 13.79 24.65 24.06
N TYR A 38 14.71 25.41 23.41
CA TYR A 38 14.58 26.83 23.15
C TYR A 38 14.81 27.16 21.67
N LYS A 39 14.12 28.19 21.16
CA LYS A 39 14.32 28.67 19.80
C LYS A 39 15.72 29.25 19.65
N THR A 40 16.44 28.79 18.64
CA THR A 40 17.74 29.37 18.28
C THR A 40 17.59 30.86 17.95
N ARG A 41 18.42 31.72 18.52
CA ARG A 41 18.40 33.15 18.31
C ARG A 41 19.73 33.62 17.75
N GLU A 42 19.66 34.41 16.67
CA GLU A 42 20.80 35.08 16.07
C GLU A 42 20.83 36.55 16.56
N VAL A 43 21.99 37.04 17.01
CA VAL A 43 22.18 38.38 17.50
C VAL A 43 23.44 38.97 16.90
N PRO A 44 23.38 40.11 16.21
CA PRO A 44 24.56 40.81 15.73
C PRO A 44 25.35 41.39 16.89
N VAL A 45 26.69 41.38 16.79
CA VAL A 45 27.57 41.88 17.87
C VAL A 45 27.57 43.43 17.92
N GLU A 46 27.62 44.09 16.77
CA GLU A 46 27.69 45.52 16.60
C GLU A 46 28.76 46.16 17.52
N ASP A 47 28.45 47.23 18.25
CA ASP A 47 29.36 47.92 19.17
C ASP A 47 29.14 47.53 20.66
N LEU A 48 28.44 46.42 20.90
CA LEU A 48 28.06 46.00 22.24
C LEU A 48 29.18 45.17 22.88
N GLY A 49 29.79 45.68 23.95
CA GLY A 49 30.75 44.92 24.74
C GLY A 49 30.11 43.83 25.64
N VAL A 50 28.80 43.93 25.90
CA VAL A 50 28.02 42.97 26.66
C VAL A 50 26.71 42.71 25.92
N ILE A 51 26.43 41.43 25.62
CA ILE A 51 25.21 41.02 24.92
C ILE A 51 24.41 40.08 25.82
N ASN A 52 23.29 40.54 26.33
CA ASN A 52 22.36 39.76 27.13
C ASN A 52 21.24 39.22 26.21
N VAL A 53 21.06 37.91 26.20
CA VAL A 53 20.08 37.25 25.32
C VAL A 53 19.11 36.42 26.17
N LYS A 54 17.83 36.69 26.01
CA LYS A 54 16.76 35.85 26.57
C LYS A 54 16.27 34.91 25.49
N LEU A 55 16.45 33.62 25.69
CA LEU A 55 15.91 32.59 24.81
C LEU A 55 14.42 32.35 25.13
N THR A 56 13.61 32.25 24.11
CA THR A 56 12.21 31.80 24.23
C THR A 56 12.13 30.28 24.09
N SER A 57 11.40 29.64 24.98
CA SER A 57 11.16 28.20 24.88
C SER A 57 10.57 27.87 23.52
N ASP A 58 11.08 26.77 22.93
CA ASP A 58 10.54 26.24 21.69
C ASP A 58 9.36 25.34 22.04
N ASN A 59 8.20 26.00 22.20
CA ASN A 59 6.96 25.32 22.57
C ASN A 59 6.43 24.38 21.47
N GLU A 60 7.01 24.40 20.27
CA GLU A 60 6.60 23.49 19.21
C GLU A 60 6.85 22.02 19.56
N LEU A 61 7.86 21.73 20.40
CA LEU A 61 8.10 20.37 20.93
C LEU A 61 7.20 20.02 22.13
N LEU A 62 6.61 21.03 22.82
CA LEU A 62 5.78 20.84 24.01
C LEU A 62 4.27 20.84 23.71
N ASP A 63 3.87 21.28 22.54
CA ASP A 63 2.48 21.35 22.11
C ASP A 63 2.06 20.21 21.16
N GLU A 64 2.85 19.13 21.07
CA GLU A 64 2.40 17.93 20.35
C GLU A 64 1.16 17.36 21.05
N VAL A 65 0.02 17.60 20.44
CA VAL A 65 -1.29 17.18 20.94
C VAL A 65 -1.57 15.80 20.36
N VAL A 66 -1.91 14.83 21.19
CA VAL A 66 -2.37 13.50 20.77
C VAL A 66 -3.88 13.42 20.94
N ILE A 67 -4.53 12.82 19.97
CA ILE A 67 -5.95 12.53 20.05
C ILE A 67 -6.13 11.33 20.97
N VAL A 68 -6.91 11.51 22.01
CA VAL A 68 -7.21 10.48 23.01
C VAL A 68 -8.73 10.38 23.14
N GLY A 69 -9.25 9.24 22.73
CA GLY A 69 -10.69 8.98 22.89
C GLY A 69 -11.56 10.07 22.29
N SER A 70 -12.28 10.81 23.15
CA SER A 70 -13.21 11.86 22.72
C SER A 70 -12.60 13.29 22.70
N GLY A 71 -11.28 13.42 22.88
CA GLY A 71 -10.66 14.74 22.95
C GLY A 71 -9.18 14.75 22.57
N THR A 72 -8.58 15.91 22.68
CA THR A 72 -7.14 16.11 22.45
C THR A 72 -6.45 16.37 23.79
N GLN A 73 -5.34 15.69 24.05
CA GLN A 73 -4.49 15.92 25.23
C GLN A 73 -3.07 16.25 24.81
N LYS A 74 -2.36 17.03 25.60
CA LYS A 74 -0.92 17.23 25.37
C LYS A 74 -0.21 15.89 25.53
N LYS A 75 0.69 15.55 24.63
CA LYS A 75 1.44 14.27 24.64
C LYS A 75 2.13 14.01 26.00
N VAL A 76 2.61 15.05 26.64
CA VAL A 76 3.22 15.00 27.98
C VAL A 76 2.24 14.59 29.10
N SER A 77 0.95 14.84 28.89
CA SER A 77 -0.11 14.52 29.88
C SER A 77 -0.75 13.16 29.68
N VAL A 78 -0.35 12.43 28.65
CA VAL A 78 -0.92 11.11 28.31
C VAL A 78 -0.24 10.04 29.13
N THR A 79 -0.97 9.43 30.04
CA THR A 79 -0.49 8.30 30.88
C THR A 79 -0.62 6.93 30.23
N GLY A 80 -1.42 6.80 29.16
CA GLY A 80 -1.58 5.55 28.41
C GLY A 80 -0.51 5.33 27.34
N ALA A 81 -0.24 4.07 26.97
CA ALA A 81 0.68 3.75 25.86
C ALA A 81 0.07 4.11 24.50
N ILE A 82 0.19 5.38 24.12
CA ILE A 82 -0.23 5.90 22.82
C ILE A 82 1.00 6.11 21.95
N SER A 83 0.95 5.58 20.73
CA SER A 83 1.93 5.89 19.69
C SER A 83 1.27 6.76 18.63
N SER A 84 1.84 7.94 18.37
CA SER A 84 1.36 8.83 17.31
C SER A 84 2.42 9.00 16.23
N VAL A 85 1.99 9.00 14.98
CA VAL A 85 2.85 9.22 13.80
C VAL A 85 2.13 10.18 12.84
N LYS A 86 2.84 11.17 12.31
CA LYS A 86 2.32 12.07 11.29
C LYS A 86 2.09 11.33 9.98
N GLY A 87 1.02 11.64 9.25
CA GLY A 87 0.69 11.02 7.97
C GLY A 87 1.83 11.08 6.94
N ALA A 88 2.56 12.19 6.92
CA ALA A 88 3.72 12.37 6.03
C ALA A 88 4.84 11.30 6.23
N ALA A 89 5.02 10.80 7.45
CA ALA A 89 6.00 9.75 7.75
C ALA A 89 5.59 8.37 7.21
N LEU A 90 4.31 8.19 6.85
CA LEU A 90 3.78 6.95 6.27
C LEU A 90 3.75 6.97 4.75
N LYS A 91 4.15 8.07 4.11
CA LYS A 91 4.24 8.15 2.67
C LYS A 91 5.20 7.07 2.15
N ALA A 92 4.71 6.21 1.27
CA ALA A 92 5.47 5.16 0.61
C ALA A 92 5.10 5.14 -0.88
N PRO A 93 5.98 4.65 -1.75
CA PRO A 93 5.69 4.52 -3.18
C PRO A 93 4.75 3.32 -3.45
N SER A 94 3.63 3.29 -2.75
CA SER A 94 2.59 2.25 -2.83
C SER A 94 1.23 2.90 -2.80
N SER A 95 0.28 2.39 -3.60
CA SER A 95 -1.12 2.78 -3.54
C SER A 95 -1.86 2.22 -2.31
N SER A 96 -1.24 1.26 -1.60
CA SER A 96 -1.78 0.62 -0.40
C SER A 96 -1.26 1.32 0.86
N LEU A 97 -2.14 2.08 1.53
CA LEU A 97 -1.79 2.73 2.79
C LEU A 97 -1.49 1.69 3.89
N THR A 98 -2.28 0.60 3.96
CA THR A 98 -2.12 -0.42 5.00
C THR A 98 -0.77 -1.13 4.91
N SER A 99 -0.21 -1.34 3.70
CA SER A 99 1.13 -1.88 3.54
C SER A 99 2.22 -0.92 4.04
N SER A 100 1.97 0.38 3.95
CA SER A 100 2.90 1.44 4.39
C SER A 100 3.01 1.55 5.92
N LEU A 101 2.10 0.92 6.68
CA LEU A 101 2.16 0.88 8.15
C LEU A 101 3.26 -0.03 8.68
N ALA A 102 3.74 -0.99 7.85
CA ALA A 102 4.75 -1.97 8.25
C ALA A 102 6.05 -1.30 8.70
N GLY A 103 6.51 -1.62 9.92
CA GLY A 103 7.75 -1.09 10.49
C GLY A 103 7.75 0.40 10.86
N ARG A 104 6.64 1.13 10.61
CA ARG A 104 6.55 2.58 10.86
C ARG A 104 5.71 2.94 12.07
N LEU A 105 4.83 2.05 12.50
CA LEU A 105 3.99 2.22 13.68
C LEU A 105 4.41 1.26 14.79
N ALA A 106 4.92 1.79 15.91
CA ALA A 106 5.36 0.96 17.02
C ALA A 106 4.20 0.16 17.64
N GLY A 107 4.35 -1.17 17.65
CA GLY A 107 3.35 -2.12 18.18
C GLY A 107 2.25 -2.50 17.19
N VAL A 108 2.39 -2.14 15.90
CA VAL A 108 1.54 -2.61 14.82
C VAL A 108 2.29 -3.69 14.04
N MET A 109 1.69 -4.85 13.91
CA MET A 109 2.16 -5.95 13.05
C MET A 109 1.34 -5.93 11.77
N VAL A 110 2.02 -5.92 10.63
CA VAL A 110 1.37 -5.93 9.31
C VAL A 110 1.69 -7.24 8.62
N ASN A 111 0.66 -7.90 8.11
CA ASN A 111 0.77 -9.11 7.31
C ASN A 111 0.34 -8.78 5.86
N THR A 112 1.32 -8.69 4.98
CA THR A 112 1.08 -8.47 3.54
C THR A 112 1.11 -9.83 2.84
N THR A 113 -0.05 -10.32 2.45
CA THR A 113 -0.21 -11.62 1.76
C THR A 113 -0.09 -11.50 0.24
N SER A 114 -0.26 -10.29 -0.29
CA SER A 114 -0.18 -10.00 -1.73
C SER A 114 0.42 -8.62 -1.95
N GLY A 115 1.27 -8.50 -2.98
CA GLY A 115 1.74 -7.21 -3.52
C GLY A 115 0.86 -6.71 -4.68
N GLU A 116 -0.27 -7.33 -4.94
CA GLU A 116 -1.19 -6.94 -6.01
C GLU A 116 -1.73 -5.53 -5.78
N PRO A 117 -1.74 -4.68 -6.82
CA PRO A 117 -2.28 -3.32 -6.72
C PRO A 117 -3.71 -3.28 -6.18
N GLY A 118 -3.95 -2.41 -5.19
CA GLY A 118 -5.24 -2.26 -4.53
C GLY A 118 -5.54 -3.30 -3.44
N SER A 119 -4.66 -4.28 -3.20
CA SER A 119 -4.83 -5.23 -2.10
C SER A 119 -4.50 -4.59 -0.76
N ALA A 120 -5.41 -4.75 0.22
CA ALA A 120 -5.19 -4.31 1.58
C ALA A 120 -4.34 -5.32 2.35
N SER A 121 -3.40 -4.83 3.16
CA SER A 121 -2.69 -5.67 4.12
C SER A 121 -3.49 -5.77 5.41
N GLU A 122 -3.46 -6.95 6.02
CA GLU A 122 -4.00 -7.13 7.37
C GLU A 122 -3.02 -6.60 8.41
N PHE A 123 -3.53 -5.95 9.45
CA PHE A 123 -2.68 -5.47 10.53
C PHE A 123 -3.33 -5.68 11.89
N TYR A 124 -2.48 -5.83 12.89
CA TYR A 124 -2.85 -6.15 14.26
C TYR A 124 -2.08 -5.27 15.24
N ILE A 125 -2.70 -4.90 16.35
CA ILE A 125 -2.04 -4.17 17.43
C ILE A 125 -1.63 -5.17 18.51
N ARG A 126 -0.31 -5.23 18.83
CA ARG A 126 0.29 -6.19 19.78
C ARG A 126 0.08 -7.66 19.43
N GLY A 127 -0.24 -7.97 18.16
CA GLY A 127 -0.45 -9.34 17.69
C GLY A 127 -1.90 -9.78 17.68
N ILE A 128 -2.12 -11.07 17.40
CA ILE A 128 -3.45 -11.69 17.35
C ILE A 128 -3.76 -12.20 18.77
N SER A 129 -4.77 -11.59 19.40
CA SER A 129 -5.14 -11.87 20.80
C SER A 129 -6.34 -12.82 20.95
N THR A 130 -7.02 -13.18 19.85
CA THR A 130 -8.24 -14.00 19.91
C THR A 130 -8.19 -15.18 18.96
N PHE A 131 -8.70 -16.34 19.37
CA PHE A 131 -8.87 -17.54 18.53
C PHE A 131 -10.18 -17.54 17.75
N GLY A 132 -11.18 -16.77 18.17
CA GLY A 132 -12.48 -16.62 17.52
C GLY A 132 -12.96 -15.18 17.60
N GLY A 133 -13.69 -14.70 16.61
CA GLY A 133 -14.18 -13.34 16.56
C GLY A 133 -13.30 -12.37 15.79
N ARG A 134 -13.53 -11.07 15.97
CA ARG A 134 -12.79 -10.00 15.26
C ARG A 134 -11.34 -9.96 15.72
N LYS A 135 -10.41 -10.06 14.79
CA LYS A 135 -8.95 -10.01 15.05
C LYS A 135 -8.38 -8.62 14.78
N THR A 136 -9.01 -7.85 13.91
CA THR A 136 -8.56 -6.52 13.51
C THR A 136 -8.88 -5.46 14.56
N PRO A 137 -8.06 -4.42 14.72
CA PRO A 137 -8.35 -3.31 15.60
C PRO A 137 -9.58 -2.52 15.14
N LEU A 138 -10.15 -1.71 16.03
CA LEU A 138 -11.14 -0.70 15.67
C LEU A 138 -10.42 0.46 14.98
N ILE A 139 -10.89 0.85 13.80
CA ILE A 139 -10.32 1.97 13.04
C ILE A 139 -11.34 3.10 13.01
N LEU A 140 -10.94 4.28 13.46
CA LEU A 140 -11.77 5.47 13.43
C LEU A 140 -11.12 6.54 12.55
N LEU A 141 -11.83 6.96 11.51
CA LEU A 141 -11.46 8.09 10.66
C LEU A 141 -12.31 9.29 11.06
N ASP A 142 -11.68 10.34 11.61
CA ASP A 142 -12.37 11.53 12.11
C ASP A 142 -13.59 11.17 12.98
N ASP A 143 -13.39 10.29 13.97
CA ASP A 143 -14.37 9.75 14.92
C ASP A 143 -15.39 8.75 14.36
N VAL A 144 -15.30 8.36 13.09
CA VAL A 144 -16.21 7.42 12.44
C VAL A 144 -15.55 6.08 12.15
N GLU A 145 -16.20 4.96 12.48
CA GLU A 145 -15.67 3.61 12.21
C GLU A 145 -15.61 3.33 10.70
N ILE A 146 -14.43 2.91 10.25
CA ILE A 146 -14.17 2.46 8.88
C ILE A 146 -13.54 1.06 8.88
N SER A 147 -13.58 0.39 7.73
CA SER A 147 -12.90 -0.90 7.54
C SER A 147 -11.41 -0.70 7.19
N SER A 148 -10.61 -1.77 7.30
CA SER A 148 -9.23 -1.78 6.82
C SER A 148 -9.12 -1.57 5.30
N THR A 149 -10.12 -2.02 4.55
CA THR A 149 -10.21 -1.78 3.10
C THR A 149 -10.46 -0.31 2.79
N ASP A 150 -11.38 0.33 3.55
CA ASP A 150 -11.64 1.77 3.41
C ASP A 150 -10.35 2.57 3.70
N LEU A 151 -9.65 2.21 4.80
CA LEU A 151 -8.38 2.84 5.17
C LEU A 151 -7.31 2.66 4.09
N ASN A 152 -7.23 1.47 3.49
CA ASN A 152 -6.24 1.16 2.47
C ASN A 152 -6.26 2.13 1.28
N ASN A 153 -7.45 2.59 0.93
CA ASN A 153 -7.68 3.44 -0.23
C ASN A 153 -7.55 4.95 0.08
N ILE A 154 -7.25 5.32 1.33
CA ILE A 154 -7.04 6.72 1.71
C ILE A 154 -5.59 7.12 1.40
N PRO A 155 -5.35 8.17 0.62
CA PRO A 155 -3.99 8.65 0.37
C PRO A 155 -3.32 9.16 1.65
N ALA A 156 -2.07 8.76 1.88
CA ALA A 156 -1.28 9.21 3.04
C ALA A 156 -1.17 10.74 3.12
N GLU A 157 -1.19 11.42 1.98
CA GLU A 157 -1.12 12.88 1.86
C GLU A 157 -2.32 13.59 2.49
N THR A 158 -3.48 12.92 2.59
CA THR A 158 -4.71 13.49 3.18
C THR A 158 -4.77 13.32 4.69
N ILE A 159 -3.86 12.53 5.27
CA ILE A 159 -3.85 12.21 6.68
C ILE A 159 -2.89 13.14 7.43
N GLU A 160 -3.37 13.70 8.53
CA GLU A 160 -2.57 14.52 9.46
C GLU A 160 -1.78 13.60 10.40
N SER A 161 -2.48 12.67 11.07
CA SER A 161 -1.86 11.79 12.04
C SER A 161 -2.59 10.46 12.23
N PHE A 162 -1.82 9.47 12.70
CA PHE A 162 -2.30 8.21 13.25
C PHE A 162 -1.98 8.16 14.73
N SER A 163 -2.95 7.79 15.56
CA SER A 163 -2.75 7.52 16.97
C SER A 163 -3.24 6.12 17.31
N ILE A 164 -2.36 5.33 17.92
CA ILE A 164 -2.65 3.94 18.25
C ILE A 164 -2.84 3.83 19.77
N LEU A 165 -4.07 3.49 20.18
CA LEU A 165 -4.42 3.21 21.56
C LEU A 165 -4.23 1.71 21.82
N LYS A 166 -3.25 1.38 22.66
CA LYS A 166 -2.82 -0.01 22.88
C LYS A 166 -3.30 -0.58 24.20
N ASP A 167 -3.50 0.27 25.21
CA ASP A 167 -3.83 -0.15 26.57
C ASP A 167 -5.33 -0.13 26.83
N ALA A 168 -5.79 -1.04 27.68
CA ALA A 168 -7.19 -1.15 28.07
C ALA A 168 -7.75 0.16 28.65
N SER A 169 -6.95 0.90 29.42
CA SER A 169 -7.34 2.21 29.94
C SER A 169 -7.65 3.24 28.84
N ALA A 170 -6.84 3.26 27.78
CA ALA A 170 -7.03 4.16 26.64
C ALA A 170 -8.18 3.71 25.73
N THR A 171 -8.47 2.41 25.66
CA THR A 171 -9.52 1.85 24.80
C THR A 171 -10.86 1.63 25.50
N ALA A 172 -10.94 1.82 26.83
CA ALA A 172 -12.12 1.55 27.65
C ALA A 172 -13.40 2.23 27.15
N ILE A 173 -13.29 3.46 26.63
CA ILE A 173 -14.45 4.22 26.12
C ILE A 173 -15.10 3.56 24.88
N TYR A 174 -14.38 2.68 24.19
CA TYR A 174 -14.88 1.93 23.02
C TYR A 174 -15.46 0.57 23.39
N GLY A 175 -15.45 0.20 24.68
CA GLY A 175 -15.96 -1.07 25.19
C GLY A 175 -15.31 -2.28 24.53
N SER A 176 -16.11 -3.31 24.27
CA SER A 176 -15.62 -4.57 23.64
C SER A 176 -15.04 -4.38 22.25
N ARG A 177 -15.47 -3.35 21.50
CA ARG A 177 -14.93 -3.04 20.17
C ARG A 177 -13.47 -2.60 20.21
N GLY A 178 -13.02 -2.01 21.32
CA GLY A 178 -11.63 -1.60 21.53
C GLY A 178 -10.69 -2.70 22.05
N ALA A 179 -11.17 -3.93 22.24
CA ALA A 179 -10.40 -5.02 22.84
C ALA A 179 -9.10 -5.38 22.09
N ASN A 180 -9.09 -5.26 20.77
CA ASN A 180 -7.91 -5.50 19.90
C ASN A 180 -7.09 -4.22 19.64
N GLY A 181 -7.29 -3.17 20.44
CA GLY A 181 -6.71 -1.86 20.23
C GLY A 181 -7.56 -0.98 19.31
N VAL A 182 -7.25 0.31 19.31
CA VAL A 182 -7.94 1.32 18.48
C VAL A 182 -6.92 2.12 17.70
N MET A 183 -7.19 2.29 16.41
CA MET A 183 -6.43 3.18 15.53
C MET A 183 -7.28 4.42 15.24
N LEU A 184 -6.81 5.57 15.68
CA LEU A 184 -7.42 6.86 15.37
C LEU A 184 -6.67 7.47 14.19
N VAL A 185 -7.40 7.76 13.13
CA VAL A 185 -6.90 8.39 11.92
C VAL A 185 -7.53 9.76 11.79
N THR A 186 -6.71 10.79 11.75
CA THR A 186 -7.16 12.17 11.60
C THR A 186 -6.77 12.68 10.23
N THR A 187 -7.73 13.22 9.50
CA THR A 187 -7.46 13.85 8.21
C THR A 187 -7.01 15.30 8.37
N LYS A 188 -6.25 15.81 7.38
CA LYS A 188 -5.82 17.18 7.34
C LYS A 188 -7.00 18.15 7.30
N SER A 189 -6.89 19.25 8.01
CA SER A 189 -7.89 20.30 8.04
C SER A 189 -7.28 21.65 7.62
N GLY A 190 -8.13 22.58 7.24
CA GLY A 190 -7.71 23.96 6.98
C GLY A 190 -7.23 24.68 8.25
N GLN A 191 -6.34 25.62 8.09
CA GLN A 191 -5.86 26.49 9.17
C GLN A 191 -6.48 27.87 9.02
N GLU A 192 -6.97 28.42 10.14
CA GLU A 192 -7.56 29.76 10.17
C GLU A 192 -6.50 30.83 9.91
N ASN A 193 -6.92 31.93 9.27
CA ASN A 193 -6.07 33.06 8.94
C ASN A 193 -4.77 32.74 8.18
N THR A 194 -4.82 31.65 7.39
CA THR A 194 -3.69 31.18 6.59
C THR A 194 -3.97 31.39 5.11
N LYS A 195 -2.98 31.92 4.37
CA LYS A 195 -3.06 32.04 2.91
C LYS A 195 -3.23 30.67 2.29
N THR A 196 -3.98 30.60 1.21
CA THR A 196 -4.13 29.37 0.44
C THR A 196 -2.79 28.85 -0.06
N GLN A 197 -2.49 27.60 0.29
CA GLN A 197 -1.34 26.86 -0.19
C GLN A 197 -1.83 25.78 -1.15
N ILE A 198 -1.18 25.65 -2.29
CA ILE A 198 -1.47 24.62 -3.30
C ILE A 198 -0.22 23.76 -3.43
N ASN A 199 -0.38 22.46 -3.27
CA ASN A 199 0.67 21.48 -3.46
C ASN A 199 0.28 20.53 -4.58
N VAL A 200 1.21 20.29 -5.50
CA VAL A 200 1.08 19.32 -6.60
C VAL A 200 2.20 18.30 -6.47
N THR A 201 1.85 17.04 -6.48
CA THR A 201 2.79 15.93 -6.42
C THR A 201 2.51 14.98 -7.57
N VAL A 202 3.55 14.64 -8.34
CA VAL A 202 3.47 13.60 -9.39
C VAL A 202 4.59 12.61 -9.12
N GLU A 203 4.24 11.33 -9.09
CA GLU A 203 5.16 10.24 -8.77
C GLU A 203 5.02 9.11 -9.77
N ASN A 204 6.15 8.57 -10.20
CA ASN A 204 6.24 7.31 -10.94
C ASN A 204 7.02 6.31 -10.09
N SER A 205 6.49 5.12 -9.89
CA SER A 205 7.12 4.04 -9.15
C SER A 205 7.27 2.82 -10.04
N PHE A 206 8.43 2.19 -9.98
CA PHE A 206 8.70 0.93 -10.66
C PHE A 206 8.77 -0.17 -9.62
N GLN A 207 8.08 -1.27 -9.88
CA GLN A 207 7.96 -2.41 -8.98
C GLN A 207 8.48 -3.66 -9.68
N SER A 208 9.28 -4.45 -9.00
CA SER A 208 9.78 -5.74 -9.48
C SER A 208 9.65 -6.81 -8.43
N MET A 209 9.62 -8.07 -8.84
CA MET A 209 9.67 -9.19 -7.91
C MET A 209 11.07 -9.28 -7.27
N MET A 210 11.14 -9.24 -5.95
CA MET A 210 12.42 -9.31 -5.24
C MET A 210 12.98 -10.73 -5.18
N ASN A 211 12.16 -11.71 -4.87
CA ASN A 211 12.56 -13.10 -4.67
C ASN A 211 11.60 -14.04 -5.39
N PHE A 212 11.97 -14.47 -6.58
CA PHE A 212 11.28 -15.57 -7.26
C PHE A 212 12.18 -16.82 -7.18
N PRO A 213 11.65 -17.97 -6.76
CA PRO A 213 12.42 -19.20 -6.75
C PRO A 213 12.95 -19.52 -8.15
N LYS A 214 14.24 -19.89 -8.24
CA LYS A 214 14.83 -20.34 -9.49
C LYS A 214 14.52 -21.83 -9.66
N PHE A 215 13.90 -22.16 -10.77
CA PHE A 215 13.64 -23.53 -11.16
C PHE A 215 14.72 -23.99 -12.14
N VAL A 216 14.97 -25.30 -12.13
CA VAL A 216 15.80 -25.94 -13.14
C VAL A 216 15.04 -26.04 -14.46
N ASP A 217 15.75 -26.05 -15.58
CA ASP A 217 15.17 -26.31 -16.90
C ASP A 217 14.64 -27.76 -17.01
N GLY A 218 13.85 -28.00 -18.06
CA GLY A 218 13.19 -29.28 -18.24
C GLY A 218 14.15 -30.45 -18.45
N ALA A 219 15.30 -30.24 -19.11
CA ALA A 219 16.31 -31.25 -19.32
C ALA A 219 16.96 -31.67 -17.99
N THR A 220 17.40 -30.69 -17.22
CA THR A 220 17.97 -30.92 -15.88
C THR A 220 16.96 -31.58 -14.94
N TRP A 221 15.67 -31.18 -15.00
CA TRP A 221 14.62 -31.80 -14.21
C TRP A 221 14.47 -33.29 -14.53
N MET A 222 14.49 -33.67 -15.82
CA MET A 222 14.40 -35.08 -16.24
C MET A 222 15.62 -35.88 -15.80
N GLU A 223 16.83 -35.29 -15.86
CA GLU A 223 18.07 -35.93 -15.40
C GLU A 223 18.01 -36.22 -13.89
N LEU A 224 17.64 -35.24 -13.09
CA LEU A 224 17.49 -35.37 -11.63
C LEU A 224 16.39 -36.41 -11.27
N TYR A 225 15.30 -36.44 -12.04
CA TYR A 225 14.25 -37.41 -11.84
C TYR A 225 14.77 -38.84 -12.12
N ASN A 226 15.47 -39.01 -13.23
CA ASN A 226 16.09 -40.29 -13.58
C ASN A 226 17.17 -40.72 -12.57
N GLU A 227 17.96 -39.78 -12.05
CA GLU A 227 18.93 -40.04 -10.98
C GLU A 227 18.22 -40.56 -9.72
N GLY A 228 17.12 -39.88 -9.32
CA GLY A 228 16.32 -40.35 -8.20
C GLY A 228 15.72 -41.72 -8.38
N GLN A 229 15.36 -42.12 -9.62
CA GLN A 229 14.91 -43.46 -9.94
C GLN A 229 16.05 -44.49 -9.83
N ARG A 230 17.25 -44.19 -10.37
CA ARG A 230 18.43 -45.07 -10.24
C ARG A 230 18.80 -45.31 -8.78
N ASN A 231 18.80 -44.25 -7.95
CA ASN A 231 19.11 -44.35 -6.53
C ASN A 231 18.11 -45.19 -5.74
N ARG A 232 16.90 -45.39 -6.29
CA ARG A 232 15.86 -46.28 -5.74
C ARG A 232 15.90 -47.70 -6.35
N GLY A 233 16.91 -48.00 -7.16
CA GLY A 233 17.08 -49.30 -7.78
C GLY A 233 16.19 -49.56 -9.01
N ALA A 234 15.66 -48.52 -9.66
CA ALA A 234 14.89 -48.71 -10.87
C ALA A 234 15.76 -49.22 -12.02
N THR A 235 15.31 -50.24 -12.71
CA THR A 235 15.98 -50.85 -13.89
C THR A 235 15.59 -50.15 -15.20
N SER A 236 14.48 -49.43 -15.19
CA SER A 236 13.99 -48.65 -16.33
C SER A 236 13.81 -47.21 -15.90
N LEU A 237 14.26 -46.27 -16.70
CA LEU A 237 14.19 -44.83 -16.45
C LEU A 237 12.97 -44.23 -17.14
N MET A 238 12.34 -43.26 -16.52
CA MET A 238 11.15 -42.57 -17.04
C MET A 238 11.42 -41.75 -18.30
N TYR A 239 12.57 -41.14 -18.38
CA TYR A 239 12.95 -40.27 -19.50
C TYR A 239 14.13 -40.84 -20.25
N SER A 240 13.99 -41.02 -21.59
CA SER A 240 15.06 -41.44 -22.46
C SER A 240 16.11 -40.32 -22.63
N GLN A 241 17.34 -40.69 -22.91
CA GLN A 241 18.41 -39.70 -23.20
C GLN A 241 18.07 -38.84 -24.42
N GLU A 242 17.50 -39.45 -25.46
CA GLU A 242 17.02 -38.70 -26.64
C GLU A 242 16.02 -37.60 -26.28
N ARG A 243 15.04 -37.88 -25.41
CA ARG A 243 14.08 -36.87 -24.97
C ARG A 243 14.76 -35.75 -24.20
N ILE A 244 15.70 -36.05 -23.32
CA ILE A 244 16.48 -35.09 -22.55
C ILE A 244 17.27 -34.18 -23.50
N ASP A 245 17.97 -34.78 -24.46
CA ASP A 245 18.81 -34.04 -25.43
C ASP A 245 17.96 -33.17 -26.37
N ASN A 246 16.85 -33.68 -26.86
CA ASN A 246 15.92 -32.90 -27.70
C ASN A 246 15.30 -31.73 -26.97
N THR A 247 14.99 -31.88 -25.68
CA THR A 247 14.51 -30.79 -24.83
C THR A 247 15.59 -29.74 -24.60
N ARG A 248 16.83 -30.19 -24.26
CA ARG A 248 17.98 -29.31 -24.05
C ARG A 248 18.34 -28.51 -25.30
N ASN A 249 18.31 -29.16 -26.45
CA ASN A 249 18.64 -28.56 -27.74
C ASN A 249 17.45 -27.80 -28.38
N LYS A 250 16.29 -27.77 -27.71
CA LYS A 250 15.07 -27.10 -28.18
C LYS A 250 14.66 -27.50 -29.60
N VAL A 251 14.78 -28.80 -29.93
CA VAL A 251 14.53 -29.32 -31.27
C VAL A 251 13.13 -29.00 -31.77
N ASN A 252 12.13 -29.11 -30.91
CA ASN A 252 10.76 -28.68 -31.16
C ASN A 252 10.08 -28.34 -29.84
N PRO A 253 9.75 -27.06 -29.58
CA PRO A 253 9.21 -26.64 -28.29
C PRO A 253 7.80 -27.13 -27.99
N TYR A 254 7.07 -27.65 -29.00
CA TYR A 254 5.76 -28.17 -28.83
C TYR A 254 5.77 -29.70 -28.49
N VAL A 255 6.77 -30.41 -28.99
CA VAL A 255 6.94 -31.87 -28.78
C VAL A 255 7.83 -32.15 -27.57
N TYR A 256 8.87 -31.34 -27.40
CA TYR A 256 9.83 -31.36 -26.29
C TYR A 256 9.78 -30.06 -25.49
N PRO A 257 8.65 -29.81 -24.81
CA PRO A 257 8.48 -28.55 -24.12
C PRO A 257 9.46 -28.38 -22.97
N ASP A 258 9.92 -27.14 -22.79
CA ASP A 258 10.70 -26.64 -21.66
C ASP A 258 10.18 -25.25 -21.32
N VAL A 259 9.04 -25.21 -20.63
CA VAL A 259 8.30 -23.97 -20.38
C VAL A 259 8.79 -23.30 -19.12
N ASN A 260 9.35 -22.09 -19.25
CA ASN A 260 9.54 -21.23 -18.11
C ASN A 260 8.24 -20.48 -17.80
N TRP A 261 7.45 -21.05 -16.91
CA TRP A 261 6.14 -20.50 -16.54
C TRP A 261 6.22 -19.11 -15.93
N ARG A 262 7.31 -18.80 -15.21
CA ARG A 262 7.53 -17.47 -14.62
C ARG A 262 7.67 -16.41 -15.73
N ASP A 263 8.57 -16.63 -16.66
CA ASP A 263 8.86 -15.65 -17.71
C ASP A 263 7.71 -15.50 -18.71
N LEU A 264 6.85 -16.52 -18.79
CA LEU A 264 5.68 -16.50 -19.64
C LEU A 264 4.49 -15.75 -19.02
N LEU A 265 4.35 -15.76 -17.69
CA LEU A 265 3.18 -15.21 -17.02
C LEU A 265 3.45 -13.88 -16.31
N PHE A 266 4.72 -13.55 -16.05
CA PHE A 266 5.07 -12.38 -15.27
C PHE A 266 6.10 -11.50 -15.96
N LYS A 267 5.83 -10.20 -15.95
CA LYS A 267 6.78 -9.16 -16.32
C LYS A 267 7.86 -9.01 -15.26
N ASP A 268 9.02 -8.56 -15.66
CA ASP A 268 10.08 -8.21 -14.70
C ASP A 268 9.76 -6.94 -13.92
N MET A 269 8.97 -6.04 -14.51
CA MET A 269 8.67 -4.75 -13.92
C MET A 269 7.24 -4.30 -14.24
N ALA A 270 6.59 -3.71 -13.24
CA ALA A 270 5.32 -3.00 -13.35
C ALA A 270 5.53 -1.53 -12.98
N MET A 271 4.65 -0.66 -13.44
CA MET A 271 4.69 0.78 -13.19
C MET A 271 3.43 1.24 -12.48
N SER A 272 3.60 2.10 -11.48
CA SER A 272 2.53 2.83 -10.80
C SER A 272 2.74 4.32 -10.96
N GLN A 273 1.68 5.02 -11.30
CA GLN A 273 1.66 6.47 -11.50
C GLN A 273 0.70 7.09 -10.50
N ARG A 274 1.12 8.15 -9.84
CA ARG A 274 0.30 8.89 -8.89
C ARG A 274 0.37 10.38 -9.18
N ALA A 275 -0.78 11.04 -9.15
CA ALA A 275 -0.88 12.49 -9.16
C ALA A 275 -1.77 12.94 -7.99
N ASN A 276 -1.29 13.88 -7.20
CA ASN A 276 -2.02 14.49 -6.10
C ASN A 276 -1.98 16.01 -6.23
N VAL A 277 -3.15 16.62 -6.12
CA VAL A 277 -3.28 18.08 -5.98
C VAL A 277 -4.04 18.33 -4.70
N ASN A 278 -3.47 19.13 -3.80
CA ASN A 278 -4.17 19.54 -2.61
C ASN A 278 -4.06 21.05 -2.39
N LEU A 279 -5.08 21.60 -1.77
CA LEU A 279 -5.15 22.99 -1.39
C LEU A 279 -5.61 23.11 0.06
N GLN A 280 -4.98 23.99 0.80
CA GLN A 280 -5.24 24.25 2.22
C GLN A 280 -5.19 25.73 2.50
N GLY A 281 -6.13 26.22 3.30
CA GLY A 281 -6.15 27.62 3.67
C GLY A 281 -7.32 27.97 4.57
N GLY A 282 -7.46 29.27 4.86
CA GLY A 282 -8.63 29.75 5.58
C GLY A 282 -8.53 31.21 5.99
N GLY A 283 -9.69 31.83 6.13
CA GLY A 283 -9.90 33.12 6.73
C GLY A 283 -10.26 33.01 8.22
N SER A 284 -10.85 34.06 8.79
CA SER A 284 -11.27 34.08 10.18
C SER A 284 -12.50 33.24 10.49
N ARG A 285 -13.35 32.97 9.50
CA ARG A 285 -14.62 32.23 9.66
C ARG A 285 -14.64 30.90 8.96
N VAL A 286 -13.89 30.72 7.89
CA VAL A 286 -13.91 29.51 7.06
C VAL A 286 -12.49 29.03 6.88
N SER A 287 -12.25 27.74 7.16
CA SER A 287 -10.99 27.07 6.82
C SER A 287 -11.30 25.78 6.07
N TYR A 288 -10.41 25.41 5.17
CA TYR A 288 -10.63 24.30 4.24
C TYR A 288 -9.35 23.56 3.91
N TYR A 289 -9.51 22.26 3.69
CA TYR A 289 -8.55 21.39 3.05
C TYR A 289 -9.27 20.59 1.96
N MET A 290 -8.76 20.62 0.74
CA MET A 290 -9.27 19.83 -0.38
C MET A 290 -8.11 19.07 -1.02
N SER A 291 -8.35 17.83 -1.45
CA SER A 291 -7.36 17.03 -2.15
C SER A 291 -8.02 16.16 -3.21
N LEU A 292 -7.41 16.10 -4.38
CA LEU A 292 -7.72 15.15 -5.42
C LEU A 292 -6.48 14.28 -5.66
N ASN A 293 -6.64 12.97 -5.57
CA ASN A 293 -5.59 12.01 -5.83
C ASN A 293 -6.04 11.03 -6.93
N VAL A 294 -5.18 10.81 -7.90
CA VAL A 294 -5.38 9.86 -9.00
C VAL A 294 -4.23 8.88 -8.99
N ASN A 295 -4.53 7.58 -8.93
CA ASN A 295 -3.54 6.52 -9.00
C ASN A 295 -3.87 5.59 -10.16
N HIS A 296 -2.85 5.23 -10.92
CA HIS A 296 -2.89 4.21 -11.94
C HIS A 296 -1.80 3.18 -11.65
N ASP A 297 -2.19 1.95 -11.33
CA ASP A 297 -1.27 0.86 -11.02
C ASP A 297 -1.41 -0.24 -12.07
N SER A 298 -0.30 -0.66 -12.66
CA SER A 298 -0.22 -1.88 -13.46
C SER A 298 0.32 -3.04 -12.62
N GLY A 299 -0.14 -4.25 -12.91
CA GLY A 299 0.36 -5.45 -12.24
C GLY A 299 1.50 -6.12 -13.00
N LEU A 300 2.14 -7.09 -12.34
CA LEU A 300 3.25 -7.86 -12.90
C LEU A 300 2.81 -9.03 -13.81
N LEU A 301 1.51 -9.32 -13.94
CA LEU A 301 1.04 -10.32 -14.89
C LEU A 301 1.29 -9.85 -16.33
N ASP A 302 1.78 -10.76 -17.17
CA ASP A 302 1.97 -10.57 -18.61
C ASP A 302 0.97 -11.39 -19.39
N SER A 303 -0.27 -10.88 -19.44
CA SER A 303 -1.34 -11.57 -20.14
C SER A 303 -1.40 -11.12 -21.60
N PRO A 304 -1.22 -12.04 -22.56
CA PRO A 304 -1.38 -11.71 -23.97
C PRO A 304 -2.85 -11.44 -24.28
N GLN A 305 -3.09 -10.50 -25.16
CA GLN A 305 -4.45 -10.19 -25.63
C GLN A 305 -4.85 -11.21 -26.72
N ILE A 306 -5.25 -12.40 -26.27
CA ILE A 306 -5.70 -13.48 -27.19
C ILE A 306 -7.15 -13.27 -27.62
N TYR A 307 -7.98 -12.74 -26.73
CA TYR A 307 -9.41 -12.52 -26.95
C TYR A 307 -9.72 -11.03 -27.02
N SER A 308 -10.99 -10.69 -27.17
CA SER A 308 -11.47 -9.30 -27.27
C SER A 308 -11.33 -8.47 -25.97
N PHE A 309 -10.85 -9.06 -24.89
CA PHE A 309 -10.63 -8.39 -23.60
C PHE A 309 -9.15 -8.39 -23.24
N ASN A 310 -8.72 -7.32 -22.56
CA ASN A 310 -7.39 -7.21 -21.98
C ASN A 310 -7.49 -7.56 -20.50
N ASN A 311 -6.84 -8.65 -20.09
CA ASN A 311 -6.81 -9.18 -18.73
C ASN A 311 -5.50 -8.90 -17.99
N ASN A 312 -4.66 -8.00 -18.48
CA ASN A 312 -3.58 -7.45 -17.67
C ASN A 312 -4.17 -6.67 -16.48
N ILE A 313 -3.50 -6.78 -15.32
CA ILE A 313 -3.94 -6.05 -14.13
C ILE A 313 -3.78 -4.56 -14.37
N ASN A 314 -4.86 -3.84 -14.19
CA ASN A 314 -4.93 -2.39 -14.27
C ASN A 314 -5.88 -1.90 -13.17
N ASN A 315 -5.37 -1.06 -12.28
CA ASN A 315 -6.12 -0.45 -11.20
C ASN A 315 -6.06 1.07 -11.34
N LEU A 316 -7.20 1.68 -11.65
CA LEU A 316 -7.33 3.14 -11.72
C LEU A 316 -8.22 3.59 -10.56
N SER A 317 -7.70 4.48 -9.73
CA SER A 317 -8.44 5.00 -8.58
C SER A 317 -8.38 6.51 -8.50
N TYR A 318 -9.50 7.09 -8.08
CA TYR A 318 -9.67 8.50 -7.76
C TYR A 318 -10.07 8.62 -6.30
N ASN A 319 -9.42 9.51 -5.57
CA ASN A 319 -9.81 9.83 -4.21
C ASN A 319 -9.95 11.35 -4.08
N PHE A 320 -11.12 11.78 -3.65
CA PHE A 320 -11.43 13.17 -3.37
C PHE A 320 -11.68 13.35 -1.88
N GLN A 321 -10.95 14.27 -1.25
CA GLN A 321 -11.13 14.65 0.16
C GLN A 321 -11.48 16.13 0.22
N ASN A 322 -12.51 16.45 1.00
CA ASN A 322 -12.89 17.82 1.30
C ASN A 322 -13.21 17.95 2.78
N ASN A 323 -12.45 18.77 3.50
CA ASN A 323 -12.64 19.09 4.89
C ASN A 323 -12.87 20.60 5.02
N LEU A 324 -14.10 20.97 5.34
CA LEU A 324 -14.55 22.34 5.49
C LEU A 324 -14.93 22.60 6.95
N GLN A 325 -14.44 23.68 7.51
CA GLN A 325 -14.81 24.14 8.83
C GLN A 325 -15.33 25.57 8.73
N VAL A 326 -16.50 25.81 9.31
CA VAL A 326 -17.17 27.10 9.31
C VAL A 326 -17.49 27.52 10.75
N LYS A 327 -16.99 28.69 11.18
CA LYS A 327 -17.44 29.37 12.41
C LYS A 327 -18.69 30.16 12.08
N VAL A 328 -19.85 29.61 12.37
CA VAL A 328 -21.15 30.27 12.12
C VAL A 328 -21.35 31.44 13.08
N THR A 329 -21.01 31.20 14.36
CA THR A 329 -20.97 32.21 15.41
C THR A 329 -19.68 32.07 16.20
N PRO A 330 -19.33 32.97 17.12
CA PRO A 330 -18.19 32.80 18.01
C PRO A 330 -18.24 31.53 18.86
N THR A 331 -19.45 30.98 19.10
CA THR A 331 -19.69 29.80 19.95
C THR A 331 -20.10 28.57 19.17
N THR A 332 -20.42 28.70 17.86
CA THR A 332 -20.91 27.61 17.01
C THR A 332 -19.95 27.35 15.85
N LYS A 333 -19.47 26.11 15.75
CA LYS A 333 -18.60 25.63 14.66
C LYS A 333 -19.25 24.44 13.97
N ILE A 334 -19.25 24.47 12.64
CA ILE A 334 -19.70 23.33 11.81
C ILE A 334 -18.47 22.80 11.06
N ARG A 335 -18.28 21.48 11.08
CA ARG A 335 -17.28 20.76 10.30
C ARG A 335 -17.99 19.82 9.33
N LEU A 336 -17.60 19.87 8.06
CA LEU A 336 -18.05 18.96 7.00
C LEU A 336 -16.83 18.26 6.42
N ASN A 337 -16.75 16.95 6.65
CA ASN A 337 -15.71 16.11 6.09
C ASN A 337 -16.36 15.19 5.05
N MET A 338 -15.84 15.20 3.81
CA MET A 338 -16.28 14.34 2.73
C MET A 338 -15.08 13.63 2.14
N ASN A 339 -15.16 12.30 2.05
CA ASN A 339 -14.23 11.47 1.30
C ASN A 339 -15.00 10.66 0.26
N ALA A 340 -14.62 10.79 -1.01
CA ALA A 340 -15.18 10.01 -2.10
C ALA A 340 -14.06 9.24 -2.80
N GLN A 341 -14.27 7.94 -2.99
CA GLN A 341 -13.34 7.02 -3.62
C GLN A 341 -14.04 6.34 -4.79
N ILE A 342 -13.39 6.34 -5.93
CA ILE A 342 -13.83 5.65 -7.15
C ILE A 342 -12.69 4.76 -7.58
N GLN A 343 -12.93 3.47 -7.73
CA GLN A 343 -11.92 2.50 -8.12
C GLN A 343 -12.42 1.61 -9.24
N ASN A 344 -11.64 1.50 -10.30
CA ASN A 344 -11.85 0.57 -11.41
C ASN A 344 -10.67 -0.39 -11.46
N ARG A 345 -10.92 -1.68 -11.19
CA ARG A 345 -9.91 -2.75 -11.25
C ARG A 345 -10.25 -3.70 -12.39
N LYS A 346 -9.23 -4.02 -13.19
CA LYS A 346 -9.30 -5.00 -14.28
C LYS A 346 -8.20 -6.04 -14.11
N GLY A 347 -8.46 -7.25 -14.54
CA GLY A 347 -7.48 -8.33 -14.50
C GLY A 347 -8.10 -9.68 -14.87
N PRO A 348 -7.36 -10.79 -14.74
CA PRO A 348 -7.92 -12.12 -14.89
C PRO A 348 -8.94 -12.42 -13.76
N ASN A 349 -9.86 -13.33 -14.00
CA ASN A 349 -10.80 -13.78 -12.96
C ASN A 349 -10.16 -14.80 -11.99
N TYR A 350 -8.85 -14.88 -11.96
CA TYR A 350 -8.06 -15.64 -11.00
C TYR A 350 -7.27 -14.68 -10.14
N LYS A 351 -7.11 -15.00 -8.87
CA LYS A 351 -6.22 -14.22 -8.00
C LYS A 351 -4.78 -14.37 -8.47
N THR A 352 -4.02 -13.30 -8.44
CA THR A 352 -2.58 -13.33 -8.78
C THR A 352 -1.81 -14.36 -7.96
N GLN A 353 -2.19 -14.54 -6.68
CA GLN A 353 -1.62 -15.57 -5.81
C GLN A 353 -1.86 -16.99 -6.34
N ASP A 354 -3.06 -17.28 -6.85
CA ASP A 354 -3.39 -18.61 -7.38
C ASP A 354 -2.58 -18.88 -8.66
N LEU A 355 -2.49 -17.89 -9.55
CA LEU A 355 -1.64 -17.96 -10.75
C LEU A 355 -0.16 -18.15 -10.39
N PHE A 356 0.32 -17.45 -9.35
CA PHE A 356 1.67 -17.64 -8.84
C PHE A 356 1.91 -19.06 -8.33
N ILE A 357 0.99 -19.64 -7.56
CA ILE A 357 1.06 -21.04 -7.10
C ILE A 357 1.06 -21.99 -8.30
N MET A 358 0.22 -21.74 -9.31
CA MET A 358 0.18 -22.55 -10.52
C MET A 358 1.53 -22.58 -11.26
N THR A 359 2.28 -21.46 -11.30
CA THR A 359 3.62 -21.45 -11.92
C THR A 359 4.64 -22.33 -11.20
N HIS A 360 4.46 -22.53 -9.90
CA HIS A 360 5.34 -23.39 -9.09
C HIS A 360 4.98 -24.86 -9.17
N THR A 361 3.73 -25.16 -9.50
CA THR A 361 3.22 -26.55 -9.57
C THR A 361 3.16 -27.09 -10.99
N ALA A 362 3.14 -26.21 -12.00
CA ALA A 362 3.15 -26.62 -13.40
C ALA A 362 4.55 -27.10 -13.82
N ASN A 363 4.63 -28.35 -14.26
CA ASN A 363 5.90 -28.94 -14.68
C ASN A 363 6.30 -28.40 -16.08
N PRO A 364 7.58 -28.04 -16.30
CA PRO A 364 8.04 -27.44 -17.56
C PRO A 364 7.96 -28.36 -18.78
N ILE A 365 7.96 -29.69 -18.60
CA ILE A 365 8.11 -30.66 -19.69
C ILE A 365 6.84 -31.41 -20.08
N PHE A 366 5.72 -31.19 -19.39
CA PHE A 366 4.54 -31.99 -19.65
C PHE A 366 3.73 -31.51 -20.86
N PHE A 367 3.68 -30.24 -21.10
CA PHE A 367 2.98 -29.63 -22.22
C PHE A 367 3.47 -28.17 -22.44
N PRO A 368 3.40 -27.69 -23.70
CA PRO A 368 3.63 -26.27 -23.98
C PRO A 368 2.42 -25.45 -23.54
N ALA A 369 2.59 -24.14 -23.34
CA ALA A 369 1.50 -23.25 -22.97
C ALA A 369 0.39 -23.23 -24.04
N THR A 370 0.80 -23.14 -25.29
CA THR A 370 -0.08 -23.14 -26.47
C THR A 370 0.49 -24.07 -27.54
N LEU A 371 -0.35 -24.46 -28.48
CA LEU A 371 0.02 -25.27 -29.64
C LEU A 371 -0.23 -24.48 -30.93
N PRO A 372 0.43 -24.84 -32.04
CA PRO A 372 0.21 -24.20 -33.33
C PRO A 372 -1.25 -24.26 -33.78
N ALA A 373 -1.74 -23.16 -34.31
CA ALA A 373 -3.07 -23.11 -34.93
C ALA A 373 -3.10 -23.99 -36.18
N GLN A 374 -4.21 -24.68 -36.41
CA GLN A 374 -4.48 -25.39 -37.65
C GLN A 374 -5.48 -24.61 -38.52
N LYS A 375 -5.44 -24.89 -39.84
CA LYS A 375 -6.34 -24.24 -40.80
C LYS A 375 -7.79 -24.48 -40.39
N GLY A 376 -8.53 -23.38 -40.18
CA GLY A 376 -9.94 -23.40 -39.78
C GLY A 376 -10.20 -23.23 -38.29
N ASP A 377 -9.16 -23.13 -37.45
CA ASP A 377 -9.33 -22.89 -36.03
C ASP A 377 -9.97 -21.50 -35.78
N LYS A 378 -10.94 -21.49 -34.87
CA LYS A 378 -11.61 -20.29 -34.38
C LYS A 378 -11.25 -20.01 -32.90
N HIS A 379 -10.35 -20.79 -32.34
CA HIS A 379 -9.94 -20.71 -30.93
C HIS A 379 -8.45 -20.97 -30.79
N MET A 380 -7.88 -20.51 -29.67
CA MET A 380 -6.52 -20.86 -29.26
C MET A 380 -6.46 -22.32 -28.80
N ARG A 381 -5.43 -23.04 -29.22
CA ARG A 381 -5.13 -24.40 -28.74
C ARG A 381 -4.19 -24.30 -27.55
N PHE A 382 -4.63 -24.67 -26.38
CA PHE A 382 -3.79 -24.76 -25.20
C PHE A 382 -3.22 -26.16 -25.05
N GLY A 383 -1.91 -26.24 -24.76
CA GLY A 383 -1.27 -27.51 -24.48
C GLY A 383 -1.73 -28.08 -23.15
N ASN A 384 -1.92 -29.41 -23.08
CA ASN A 384 -2.20 -30.09 -21.80
C ASN A 384 -1.79 -31.58 -21.88
N ALA A 385 -1.78 -32.22 -20.70
CA ALA A 385 -1.55 -33.64 -20.52
C ALA A 385 -2.54 -34.18 -19.51
N ILE A 386 -2.89 -35.48 -19.69
CA ILE A 386 -3.81 -36.20 -18.81
C ILE A 386 -3.02 -36.88 -17.69
N LEU A 387 -3.50 -36.77 -16.46
CA LEU A 387 -3.04 -37.54 -15.32
C LEU A 387 -3.56 -39.00 -15.41
N SER A 388 -2.95 -39.89 -14.62
CA SER A 388 -3.35 -41.32 -14.55
C SER A 388 -4.81 -41.52 -14.18
N ASN A 389 -5.46 -40.56 -13.52
CA ASN A 389 -6.88 -40.56 -13.15
C ASN A 389 -7.80 -39.91 -14.20
N ALA A 390 -7.35 -39.73 -15.43
CA ALA A 390 -8.04 -39.07 -16.53
C ALA A 390 -8.34 -37.57 -16.34
N THR A 391 -7.78 -36.91 -15.31
CA THR A 391 -7.93 -35.46 -15.14
C THR A 391 -6.87 -34.70 -15.94
N LEU A 392 -7.24 -33.51 -16.39
CA LEU A 392 -6.32 -32.59 -17.05
C LEU A 392 -5.36 -31.96 -16.01
N ARG A 393 -4.15 -31.64 -16.45
CA ARG A 393 -3.22 -30.86 -15.66
C ARG A 393 -3.60 -29.37 -15.70
N THR A 394 -3.13 -28.63 -14.73
CA THR A 394 -3.34 -27.18 -14.71
C THR A 394 -2.38 -26.51 -15.70
N ASN A 395 -2.92 -25.81 -16.69
CA ASN A 395 -2.16 -24.92 -17.57
C ASN A 395 -2.34 -23.47 -17.08
N PRO A 396 -1.33 -22.87 -16.41
CA PRO A 396 -1.46 -21.53 -15.82
C PRO A 396 -1.74 -20.45 -16.87
N TYR A 397 -1.16 -20.58 -18.06
CA TYR A 397 -1.35 -19.65 -19.15
C TYR A 397 -2.79 -19.64 -19.66
N ALA A 398 -3.39 -20.84 -19.81
CA ALA A 398 -4.78 -20.96 -20.20
C ALA A 398 -5.72 -20.31 -19.17
N HIS A 399 -5.47 -20.55 -17.87
CA HIS A 399 -6.25 -19.94 -16.79
C HIS A 399 -6.15 -18.41 -16.80
N MET A 400 -4.93 -17.87 -16.98
CA MET A 400 -4.71 -16.43 -17.05
C MET A 400 -5.39 -15.83 -18.28
N ALA A 401 -5.23 -16.45 -19.47
CA ALA A 401 -5.66 -15.88 -20.74
C ALA A 401 -7.18 -15.98 -20.97
N SER A 402 -7.85 -17.01 -20.42
CA SER A 402 -9.25 -17.33 -20.73
C SER A 402 -10.29 -16.59 -19.89
N SER A 403 -9.88 -15.75 -18.96
CA SER A 403 -10.82 -15.06 -18.07
C SER A 403 -10.48 -13.57 -17.89
N PHE A 404 -11.52 -12.78 -17.66
CA PHE A 404 -11.45 -11.36 -17.41
C PHE A 404 -12.44 -10.97 -16.33
N LYS A 405 -12.02 -10.12 -15.42
CA LYS A 405 -12.87 -9.51 -14.41
C LYS A 405 -12.62 -8.03 -14.32
N GLN A 406 -13.68 -7.25 -14.32
CA GLN A 406 -13.67 -5.83 -13.99
C GLN A 406 -14.50 -5.63 -12.74
N VAL A 407 -13.99 -4.84 -11.81
CA VAL A 407 -14.68 -4.46 -10.57
C VAL A 407 -14.66 -2.94 -10.46
N ASP A 408 -15.84 -2.34 -10.41
CA ASP A 408 -16.05 -0.92 -10.19
C ASP A 408 -16.57 -0.73 -8.76
N GLU A 409 -15.81 -0.04 -7.93
CA GLU A 409 -16.15 0.23 -6.53
C GLU A 409 -16.20 1.74 -6.31
N ASN A 410 -17.32 2.20 -5.75
CA ASN A 410 -17.50 3.60 -5.38
C ASN A 410 -17.87 3.67 -3.90
N MET A 411 -17.21 4.55 -3.18
CA MET A 411 -17.48 4.77 -1.77
C MET A 411 -17.50 6.26 -1.48
N MET A 412 -18.45 6.69 -0.69
CA MET A 412 -18.55 8.06 -0.19
C MET A 412 -18.83 8.05 1.30
N HIS A 413 -18.00 8.73 2.05
CA HIS A 413 -18.21 9.06 3.46
C HIS A 413 -18.45 10.55 3.58
N THR A 414 -19.51 10.95 4.26
CA THR A 414 -19.77 12.35 4.59
C THR A 414 -20.10 12.44 6.06
N THR A 415 -19.34 13.26 6.78
CA THR A 415 -19.54 13.49 8.21
C THR A 415 -19.79 14.98 8.43
N MET A 416 -20.87 15.30 9.09
CA MET A 416 -21.16 16.65 9.55
C MET A 416 -21.13 16.66 11.08
N ARG A 417 -20.33 17.55 11.65
CA ARG A 417 -20.25 17.74 13.09
C ARG A 417 -20.54 19.20 13.44
N ILE A 418 -21.35 19.40 14.46
CA ILE A 418 -21.66 20.70 15.03
C ILE A 418 -21.09 20.72 16.43
N ASP A 419 -20.23 21.68 16.73
CA ASP A 419 -19.68 21.94 18.05
C ASP A 419 -20.24 23.26 18.56
N GLN A 420 -20.83 23.26 19.76
CA GLN A 420 -21.43 24.40 20.42
C GLN A 420 -20.80 24.61 21.79
N THR A 421 -20.16 25.76 22.00
CA THR A 421 -19.71 26.22 23.32
C THR A 421 -20.88 26.83 24.07
N LEU A 422 -21.10 26.37 25.30
CA LEU A 422 -22.22 26.76 26.17
C LEU A 422 -21.73 27.53 27.42
N ASP A 423 -20.66 28.29 27.31
CA ASP A 423 -20.10 29.10 28.41
C ASP A 423 -21.11 30.10 29.00
N PHE A 424 -22.13 30.46 28.22
CA PHE A 424 -23.24 31.29 28.69
C PHE A 424 -24.17 30.58 29.69
N VAL A 425 -24.15 29.23 29.74
CA VAL A 425 -24.86 28.43 30.75
C VAL A 425 -23.92 28.12 31.91
N THR A 426 -22.76 27.55 31.61
CA THR A 426 -21.73 27.22 32.59
C THR A 426 -20.37 27.23 31.93
N LYS A 427 -19.40 27.92 32.55
CA LYS A 427 -18.05 28.05 32.00
C LYS A 427 -17.40 26.71 31.77
N GLY A 428 -16.91 26.48 30.55
CA GLY A 428 -16.27 25.25 30.12
C GLY A 428 -17.25 24.17 29.61
N LEU A 429 -18.58 24.43 29.65
CA LEU A 429 -19.57 23.53 29.08
C LEU A 429 -19.57 23.59 27.56
N SER A 430 -19.60 22.46 26.90
CA SER A 430 -19.75 22.34 25.46
C SER A 430 -20.61 21.13 25.08
N ALA A 431 -21.29 21.21 23.93
CA ALA A 431 -22.03 20.12 23.34
C ALA A 431 -21.60 19.91 21.91
N ASN A 432 -21.64 18.68 21.42
CA ASN A 432 -21.42 18.38 20.00
C ASN A 432 -22.42 17.36 19.50
N ALA A 433 -22.73 17.44 18.22
CA ALA A 433 -23.55 16.46 17.49
C ALA A 433 -22.80 16.07 16.21
N LEU A 434 -22.86 14.79 15.88
CA LEU A 434 -22.22 14.23 14.69
C LEU A 434 -23.25 13.39 13.92
N ILE A 435 -23.32 13.65 12.62
CA ILE A 435 -24.10 12.85 11.66
C ILE A 435 -23.13 12.31 10.64
N HIS A 436 -23.20 11.01 10.40
CA HIS A 436 -22.38 10.35 9.40
C HIS A 436 -23.27 9.63 8.39
N PHE A 437 -22.91 9.79 7.11
CA PHE A 437 -23.52 9.08 5.99
C PHE A 437 -22.42 8.33 5.22
N LYS A 438 -22.64 7.03 4.99
CA LYS A 438 -21.79 6.19 4.14
C LYS A 438 -22.63 5.59 3.02
N ASN A 439 -22.13 5.72 1.79
CA ASN A 439 -22.64 4.99 0.63
C ASN A 439 -21.52 4.17 0.01
N THR A 440 -21.78 2.91 -0.28
CA THR A 440 -20.85 2.01 -0.97
C THR A 440 -21.61 1.30 -2.10
N SER A 441 -21.05 1.34 -3.29
CA SER A 441 -21.55 0.65 -4.46
C SER A 441 -20.42 -0.19 -5.07
N SER A 442 -20.71 -1.45 -5.36
CA SER A 442 -19.75 -2.34 -6.04
C SER A 442 -20.45 -3.07 -7.17
N GLN A 443 -19.84 -3.05 -8.35
CA GLN A 443 -20.30 -3.78 -9.51
C GLN A 443 -19.14 -4.62 -10.06
N ALA A 444 -19.40 -5.90 -10.32
CA ALA A 444 -18.43 -6.78 -10.93
C ALA A 444 -18.95 -7.32 -12.27
N PHE A 445 -18.10 -7.26 -13.27
CA PHE A 445 -18.35 -7.83 -14.59
C PHE A 445 -17.27 -8.87 -14.88
N THR A 446 -17.69 -10.10 -15.21
CA THR A 446 -16.78 -11.23 -15.49
C THR A 446 -17.09 -11.81 -16.86
N ARG A 447 -16.03 -12.09 -17.63
CA ARG A 447 -16.07 -12.90 -18.84
C ARG A 447 -15.12 -14.08 -18.66
N SER A 448 -15.56 -15.25 -19.11
CA SER A 448 -14.71 -16.45 -19.15
C SER A 448 -15.00 -17.23 -20.42
N ILE A 449 -13.98 -17.83 -20.95
CA ILE A 449 -14.03 -18.75 -22.07
C ILE A 449 -13.44 -20.05 -21.57
N GLU A 450 -14.11 -21.17 -21.83
CA GLU A 450 -13.56 -22.47 -21.48
C GLU A 450 -12.42 -22.81 -22.45
N PRO A 451 -11.19 -23.07 -21.96
CA PRO A 451 -10.05 -23.33 -22.81
C PRO A 451 -10.18 -24.67 -23.51
N TYR A 452 -9.82 -24.71 -24.79
CA TYR A 452 -9.71 -25.97 -25.53
C TYR A 452 -8.29 -26.52 -25.38
N TYR A 453 -8.18 -27.71 -24.78
CA TYR A 453 -6.89 -28.34 -24.50
C TYR A 453 -6.59 -29.42 -25.54
N TYR A 454 -5.32 -29.47 -25.95
CA TYR A 454 -4.84 -30.42 -26.94
C TYR A 454 -3.49 -31.00 -26.52
N ARG A 455 -3.18 -32.21 -27.07
CA ARG A 455 -1.83 -32.78 -27.06
C ARG A 455 -1.42 -33.15 -28.47
N ILE A 456 -0.13 -33.15 -28.74
CA ILE A 456 0.44 -33.70 -29.97
C ILE A 456 0.53 -35.19 -29.81
N THR A 457 -0.04 -35.94 -30.75
CA THR A 457 0.02 -37.40 -30.80
C THR A 457 1.08 -37.89 -31.76
N LYS A 458 1.36 -37.13 -32.83
CA LYS A 458 2.39 -37.45 -33.82
C LYS A 458 2.98 -36.17 -34.39
N TRP A 459 4.27 -36.18 -34.62
CA TRP A 459 5.01 -35.13 -35.31
C TRP A 459 5.96 -35.76 -36.33
N THR A 460 6.12 -35.15 -37.50
CA THR A 460 7.09 -35.52 -38.50
C THR A 460 8.32 -34.63 -38.36
N PRO A 461 9.49 -35.18 -37.95
CA PRO A 461 10.69 -34.37 -37.73
C PRO A 461 11.07 -33.55 -38.98
N GLY A 462 11.46 -32.30 -38.74
CA GLY A 462 11.80 -31.35 -39.80
C GLY A 462 10.60 -30.69 -40.49
N THR A 463 9.39 -30.86 -40.00
CA THR A 463 8.16 -30.27 -40.55
C THR A 463 7.36 -29.56 -39.44
N ASP A 464 6.44 -28.66 -39.85
CA ASP A 464 5.42 -28.04 -38.97
C ASP A 464 4.10 -28.82 -39.01
N GLN A 465 4.14 -30.12 -39.32
CA GLN A 465 2.96 -30.97 -39.36
C GLN A 465 2.81 -31.72 -38.04
N TYR A 466 1.66 -31.49 -37.39
CA TYR A 466 1.31 -32.07 -36.10
C TYR A 466 -0.06 -32.76 -36.16
N ASP A 467 -0.14 -34.03 -35.77
CA ASP A 467 -1.41 -34.64 -35.44
C ASP A 467 -1.73 -34.30 -33.98
N MET A 468 -2.90 -33.73 -33.73
CA MET A 468 -3.30 -33.30 -32.40
C MET A 468 -4.62 -33.89 -32.00
N GLU A 469 -4.69 -34.31 -30.74
CA GLU A 469 -5.90 -34.78 -30.12
C GLU A 469 -6.45 -33.77 -29.15
N ARG A 470 -7.75 -33.50 -29.19
CA ARG A 470 -8.43 -32.68 -28.18
C ARG A 470 -8.60 -33.49 -26.89
N LEU A 471 -8.27 -32.87 -25.77
CA LEU A 471 -8.37 -33.43 -24.43
C LEU A 471 -9.57 -32.85 -23.69
N GLY A 472 -10.19 -33.70 -22.86
CA GLY A 472 -11.39 -33.36 -22.11
C GLY A 472 -12.66 -33.50 -22.93
N THR A 473 -13.77 -33.80 -22.27
CA THR A 473 -15.10 -33.80 -22.86
C THR A 473 -15.59 -32.36 -22.96
N SER A 474 -16.13 -32.00 -24.10
CA SER A 474 -16.90 -30.78 -24.34
C SER A 474 -18.08 -30.65 -23.40
#